data_9be2de425f7f9d5e26720a3df2df1461
#
_entry.id   9be2de425f7f9d5e26720a3df2df1461
#
_cell.length_a   1.000
_cell.length_b   1.000
_cell.length_c   1.000
_cell.angle_alpha   90.00
_cell.angle_beta   90.00
_cell.angle_gamma   90.00
#
_symmetry.space_group_name_H-M   'P 1'
#
loop_
_entity.id
_entity.type
_entity.pdbx_description
1 polymer ?
#
loop_
_entity_poly.entity_id
_entity_poly.type
_entity_poly.pdbx_seq_one_letter_code
_entity_poly.pdbx_strand_id
1 'polypeptide(L)'
;MSSTDSTVTDGKGAPARAILVGVDFGRGKAFDATLDELALLAESAGDTAVARIIAKRKAPDAALFVGSGKADEIKAMVQAYQADAVLFDQALSPAQQRNLEKHLGVAVADRTMLILEIFGERAQSHEGKLQVELARLQYLSTRLVRRWSHLERQSGGIGMRGGPGEAQIELDRRMIGERIKAVKKQLERVKKQRSTQRRSRERNQTFRISLVGYTNAGKSTLFNALVNARAYAADQLFATLDTTTRQLFLEDAQRSVSLSDTVGFIRDLPHKLIEAFEATLQEANDADLLLHVVDCASQVLAEQMAEVQRVLTEIGASGIPQVLVYNKLDALEETQRPRELRDVLELDGGLRVPRVFISARSGEGMTDLRAILSEAVAGTLEGFLNPDVSAPDDIRLVDDVDDFDDDSMAPPHTQHLLA
;
A
#
# COMPACT_ATOMS: atom_id res chain seq x y z
N MET A 1 39.95 20.96 31.53
CA MET A 1 39.42 21.38 30.21
C MET A 1 38.63 20.20 29.67
N SER A 2 37.35 20.18 29.96
CA SER A 2 36.42 19.13 29.59
C SER A 2 35.66 19.58 28.35
N SER A 3 35.90 18.93 27.23
CA SER A 3 35.14 19.09 25.99
C SER A 3 33.82 18.34 26.14
N THR A 4 32.74 19.08 26.25
CA THR A 4 31.38 18.60 26.16
C THR A 4 31.08 18.33 24.71
N ASP A 5 31.01 17.03 24.38
CA ASP A 5 30.51 16.50 23.11
C ASP A 5 29.00 16.68 23.09
N SER A 6 28.55 17.70 22.38
CA SER A 6 27.11 17.94 22.14
C SER A 6 26.64 17.05 21.00
N THR A 7 26.16 15.84 21.35
CA THR A 7 25.36 15.03 20.47
C THR A 7 24.05 15.77 20.19
N VAL A 8 23.91 16.23 18.95
CA VAL A 8 22.67 16.73 18.39
C VAL A 8 21.72 15.51 18.32
N THR A 9 20.85 15.38 19.31
CA THR A 9 19.73 14.45 19.25
C THR A 9 18.73 15.01 18.26
N ASP A 10 18.59 14.34 17.11
CA ASP A 10 17.45 14.48 16.21
C ASP A 10 16.17 14.39 17.05
N GLY A 11 15.27 15.37 16.87
CA GLY A 11 14.07 15.59 17.70
C GLY A 11 12.92 14.57 17.51
N LYS A 12 13.24 13.27 17.37
CA LYS A 12 12.25 12.18 17.49
C LYS A 12 12.18 11.77 18.95
N GLY A 13 11.01 11.94 19.57
CA GLY A 13 10.70 11.37 20.87
C GLY A 13 10.91 9.83 20.85
N ALA A 14 10.95 9.21 22.03
CA ALA A 14 11.00 7.75 22.11
C ALA A 14 9.87 7.12 21.27
N PRO A 15 10.09 5.95 20.60
CA PRO A 15 9.07 5.26 19.84
C PRO A 15 7.78 5.09 20.65
N ALA A 16 6.63 5.45 20.09
CA ALA A 16 5.36 5.28 20.79
C ALA A 16 5.02 3.80 20.90
N ARG A 17 4.51 3.40 22.05
CA ARG A 17 4.09 2.02 22.34
C ARG A 17 2.65 1.84 21.84
N ALA A 18 2.44 1.04 20.81
CA ALA A 18 1.15 0.91 20.16
C ALA A 18 0.54 -0.49 20.38
N ILE A 19 -0.77 -0.54 20.64
CA ILE A 19 -1.57 -1.76 20.59
C ILE A 19 -2.22 -1.84 19.22
N LEU A 20 -2.04 -2.97 18.54
CA LEU A 20 -2.64 -3.23 17.24
C LEU A 20 -3.99 -3.91 17.41
N VAL A 21 -5.03 -3.37 16.77
CA VAL A 21 -6.39 -3.90 16.82
C VAL A 21 -6.88 -4.24 15.43
N GLY A 22 -7.21 -5.51 15.22
CA GLY A 22 -7.85 -5.99 14.00
C GLY A 22 -9.24 -6.52 14.28
N VAL A 23 -10.18 -6.25 13.37
CA VAL A 23 -11.53 -6.81 13.46
C VAL A 23 -11.78 -7.77 12.31
N ASP A 24 -11.92 -9.05 12.64
CA ASP A 24 -12.23 -10.09 11.67
C ASP A 24 -13.74 -10.13 11.41
N PHE A 25 -14.14 -9.82 10.19
CA PHE A 25 -15.50 -9.91 9.67
C PHE A 25 -15.76 -11.21 8.91
N GLY A 26 -14.94 -12.27 9.12
CA GLY A 26 -15.06 -13.57 8.45
C GLY A 26 -14.08 -13.76 7.27
N ARG A 27 -12.95 -13.06 7.26
CA ARG A 27 -11.92 -13.18 6.22
C ARG A 27 -10.95 -14.37 6.38
N GLY A 28 -11.09 -15.18 7.43
CA GLY A 28 -10.32 -16.42 7.60
C GLY A 28 -8.80 -16.21 7.74
N LYS A 29 -8.00 -17.05 7.08
CA LYS A 29 -6.52 -17.06 7.18
C LYS A 29 -5.85 -15.77 6.70
N ALA A 30 -6.44 -15.06 5.75
CA ALA A 30 -5.91 -13.79 5.26
C ALA A 30 -5.92 -12.68 6.34
N PHE A 31 -6.66 -12.88 7.43
CA PHE A 31 -6.75 -11.90 8.51
C PHE A 31 -5.45 -11.76 9.32
N ASP A 32 -4.73 -12.85 9.58
CA ASP A 32 -3.46 -12.80 10.34
C ASP A 32 -2.40 -12.01 9.55
N ALA A 33 -2.33 -12.22 8.23
CA ALA A 33 -1.45 -11.45 7.35
C ALA A 33 -1.76 -9.94 7.38
N THR A 34 -3.03 -9.55 7.61
CA THR A 34 -3.40 -8.13 7.71
C THR A 34 -2.87 -7.47 8.98
N LEU A 35 -2.83 -8.20 10.09
CA LEU A 35 -2.25 -7.69 11.34
C LEU A 35 -0.72 -7.65 11.30
N ASP A 36 -0.09 -8.59 10.59
CA ASP A 36 1.35 -8.53 10.35
C ASP A 36 1.70 -7.31 9.51
N GLU A 37 0.92 -7.00 8.48
CA GLU A 37 1.10 -5.79 7.69
C GLU A 37 0.88 -4.51 8.51
N LEU A 38 -0.13 -4.48 9.41
CA LEU A 38 -0.33 -3.36 10.32
C LEU A 38 0.87 -3.17 11.28
N ALA A 39 1.50 -4.27 11.72
CA ALA A 39 2.71 -4.19 12.54
C ALA A 39 3.88 -3.57 11.76
N LEU A 40 4.07 -3.96 10.49
CA LEU A 40 5.08 -3.37 9.63
C LEU A 40 4.79 -1.89 9.31
N LEU A 41 3.51 -1.50 9.21
CA LEU A 41 3.12 -0.09 9.08
C LEU A 41 3.49 0.70 10.33
N ALA A 42 3.16 0.18 11.52
CA ALA A 42 3.50 0.82 12.79
C ALA A 42 5.01 1.03 12.94
N GLU A 43 5.80 -0.02 12.65
CA GLU A 43 7.27 0.06 12.66
C GLU A 43 7.81 1.07 11.64
N SER A 44 7.21 1.13 10.44
CA SER A 44 7.58 2.08 9.39
C SER A 44 7.27 3.53 9.77
N ALA A 45 6.27 3.75 10.64
CA ALA A 45 5.95 5.05 11.24
C ALA A 45 6.81 5.38 12.47
N GLY A 46 7.64 4.45 12.92
CA GLY A 46 8.50 4.62 14.09
C GLY A 46 7.85 4.23 15.42
N ASP A 47 6.70 3.56 15.39
CA ASP A 47 6.02 3.03 16.55
C ASP A 47 6.47 1.61 16.88
N THR A 48 6.30 1.21 18.14
CA THR A 48 6.60 -0.15 18.60
C THR A 48 5.30 -0.88 18.95
N ALA A 49 4.97 -1.95 18.22
CA ALA A 49 3.83 -2.80 18.53
C ALA A 49 4.10 -3.62 19.81
N VAL A 50 3.40 -3.29 20.91
CA VAL A 50 3.58 -3.96 22.21
C VAL A 50 2.57 -5.08 22.44
N ALA A 51 1.43 -5.05 21.77
CA ALA A 51 0.41 -6.10 21.86
C ALA A 51 -0.48 -6.10 20.61
N ARG A 52 -1.16 -7.23 20.36
CA ARG A 52 -2.16 -7.39 19.29
C ARG A 52 -3.47 -7.89 19.87
N ILE A 53 -4.58 -7.34 19.42
CA ILE A 53 -5.93 -7.72 19.79
C ILE A 53 -6.74 -8.04 18.55
N ILE A 54 -7.44 -9.17 18.60
CA ILE A 54 -8.36 -9.60 17.56
C ILE A 54 -9.79 -9.54 18.11
N ALA A 55 -10.67 -8.88 17.36
CA ALA A 55 -12.10 -8.91 17.59
C ALA A 55 -12.82 -9.61 16.43
N LYS A 56 -13.71 -10.58 16.73
CA LYS A 56 -14.55 -11.22 15.71
C LYS A 56 -15.94 -10.60 15.74
N ARG A 57 -16.43 -10.08 14.62
CA ARG A 57 -17.74 -9.44 14.52
C ARG A 57 -18.36 -9.67 13.15
N LYS A 58 -19.70 -9.66 13.09
CA LYS A 58 -20.42 -9.70 11.81
C LYS A 58 -20.49 -8.32 11.12
N ALA A 59 -20.48 -7.24 11.91
CA ALA A 59 -20.51 -5.87 11.44
C ALA A 59 -19.83 -4.94 12.47
N PRO A 60 -19.28 -3.78 12.04
CA PRO A 60 -18.70 -2.82 12.95
C PRO A 60 -19.78 -2.21 13.87
N ASP A 61 -19.40 -1.98 15.13
CA ASP A 61 -20.26 -1.25 16.06
C ASP A 61 -20.32 0.23 15.70
N ALA A 62 -21.50 0.82 15.78
CA ALA A 62 -21.71 2.20 15.35
C ALA A 62 -20.94 3.23 16.22
N ALA A 63 -20.78 2.95 17.52
CA ALA A 63 -20.17 3.85 18.49
C ALA A 63 -18.67 3.61 18.70
N LEU A 64 -18.27 2.35 18.92
CA LEU A 64 -16.92 1.97 19.32
C LEU A 64 -16.23 1.01 18.34
N PHE A 65 -16.80 0.76 17.17
CA PHE A 65 -16.30 -0.16 16.14
C PHE A 65 -16.20 -1.61 16.60
N VAL A 66 -15.47 -1.89 17.70
CA VAL A 66 -15.28 -3.23 18.29
C VAL A 66 -16.37 -3.63 19.28
N GLY A 67 -17.23 -2.69 19.70
CA GLY A 67 -18.22 -2.86 20.78
C GLY A 67 -17.62 -2.66 22.18
N SER A 68 -18.51 -2.42 23.19
CA SER A 68 -18.09 -1.98 24.53
C SER A 68 -17.18 -2.97 25.24
N GLY A 69 -17.56 -4.26 25.31
CA GLY A 69 -16.76 -5.28 26.02
C GLY A 69 -15.34 -5.45 25.45
N LYS A 70 -15.18 -5.40 24.12
CA LYS A 70 -13.85 -5.45 23.51
C LYS A 70 -13.09 -4.13 23.71
N ALA A 71 -13.77 -3.00 23.74
CA ALA A 71 -13.17 -1.71 24.08
C ALA A 71 -12.65 -1.67 25.51
N ASP A 72 -13.37 -2.29 26.47
CA ASP A 72 -12.91 -2.43 27.87
C ASP A 72 -11.67 -3.33 27.96
N GLU A 73 -11.61 -4.42 27.20
CA GLU A 73 -10.42 -5.29 27.09
C GLU A 73 -9.23 -4.52 26.53
N ILE A 74 -9.41 -3.75 25.45
CA ILE A 74 -8.37 -2.88 24.88
C ILE A 74 -7.88 -1.88 25.93
N LYS A 75 -8.79 -1.26 26.68
CA LYS A 75 -8.45 -0.31 27.75
C LYS A 75 -7.62 -0.94 28.86
N ALA A 76 -7.97 -2.15 29.29
CA ALA A 76 -7.18 -2.90 30.27
C ALA A 76 -5.76 -3.18 29.74
N MET A 77 -5.62 -3.53 28.44
CA MET A 77 -4.33 -3.75 27.82
C MET A 77 -3.52 -2.46 27.67
N VAL A 78 -4.16 -1.33 27.34
CA VAL A 78 -3.48 -0.01 27.31
C VAL A 78 -2.82 0.28 28.65
N GLN A 79 -3.51 0.01 29.76
CA GLN A 79 -2.97 0.20 31.10
C GLN A 79 -1.85 -0.81 31.42
N ALA A 80 -2.07 -2.09 31.12
CA ALA A 80 -1.10 -3.14 31.42
C ALA A 80 0.21 -2.99 30.65
N TYR A 81 0.15 -2.61 29.39
CA TYR A 81 1.31 -2.42 28.52
C TYR A 81 1.83 -0.98 28.52
N GLN A 82 1.20 -0.05 29.25
CA GLN A 82 1.52 1.38 29.22
C GLN A 82 1.62 1.89 27.79
N ALA A 83 0.60 1.58 26.97
CA ALA A 83 0.58 1.96 25.57
C ALA A 83 0.21 3.44 25.40
N ASP A 84 0.88 4.12 24.47
CA ASP A 84 0.65 5.53 24.14
C ASP A 84 -0.44 5.70 23.07
N ALA A 85 -0.64 4.67 22.25
CA ALA A 85 -1.58 4.68 21.14
C ALA A 85 -2.24 3.32 20.90
N VAL A 86 -3.40 3.37 20.21
CA VAL A 86 -4.09 2.17 19.69
C VAL A 86 -4.30 2.35 18.18
N LEU A 87 -3.81 1.40 17.39
CA LEU A 87 -3.84 1.40 15.95
C LEU A 87 -4.85 0.38 15.44
N PHE A 88 -5.83 0.83 14.67
CA PHE A 88 -6.84 -0.02 14.04
C PHE A 88 -6.46 -0.35 12.59
N ASP A 89 -6.57 -1.63 12.22
CA ASP A 89 -6.33 -2.07 10.84
C ASP A 89 -7.38 -1.52 9.87
N GLN A 90 -8.62 -1.36 10.33
CA GLN A 90 -9.71 -0.86 9.50
C GLN A 90 -9.89 0.65 9.68
N ALA A 91 -10.42 1.31 8.63
CA ALA A 91 -10.76 2.71 8.67
C ALA A 91 -11.87 2.99 9.70
N LEU A 92 -11.66 3.97 10.55
CA LEU A 92 -12.62 4.42 11.57
C LEU A 92 -13.40 5.63 11.07
N SER A 93 -14.69 5.66 11.37
CA SER A 93 -15.44 6.92 11.23
C SER A 93 -14.93 7.94 12.26
N PRO A 94 -15.06 9.25 11.99
CA PRO A 94 -14.64 10.29 12.92
C PRO A 94 -15.33 10.21 14.29
N ALA A 95 -16.57 9.67 14.34
CA ALA A 95 -17.30 9.46 15.57
C ALA A 95 -16.74 8.28 16.37
N GLN A 96 -16.45 7.16 15.70
CA GLN A 96 -15.86 5.98 16.32
C GLN A 96 -14.48 6.29 16.90
N GLN A 97 -13.60 6.94 16.13
CA GLN A 97 -12.28 7.32 16.59
C GLN A 97 -12.35 8.15 17.88
N ARG A 98 -13.15 9.23 17.89
CA ARG A 98 -13.31 10.07 19.07
C ARG A 98 -13.89 9.32 20.27
N ASN A 99 -14.90 8.46 20.05
CA ASN A 99 -15.49 7.69 21.13
C ASN A 99 -14.48 6.71 21.72
N LEU A 100 -13.65 6.08 20.88
CA LEU A 100 -12.56 5.21 21.29
C LEU A 100 -11.50 5.99 22.07
N GLU A 101 -11.02 7.14 21.58
CA GLU A 101 -10.06 8.00 22.29
C GLU A 101 -10.57 8.38 23.69
N LYS A 102 -11.85 8.79 23.77
CA LYS A 102 -12.48 9.12 25.07
C LYS A 102 -12.59 7.91 26.00
N HIS A 103 -12.88 6.73 25.45
CA HIS A 103 -13.06 5.50 26.24
C HIS A 103 -11.71 4.93 26.71
N LEU A 104 -10.72 4.89 25.82
CA LEU A 104 -9.41 4.31 26.05
C LEU A 104 -8.45 5.24 26.82
N GLY A 105 -8.60 6.56 26.66
CA GLY A 105 -7.75 7.59 27.29
C GLY A 105 -6.40 7.80 26.61
N VAL A 106 -6.18 7.21 25.43
CA VAL A 106 -4.98 7.33 24.61
C VAL A 106 -5.34 7.71 23.17
N ALA A 107 -4.34 8.09 22.38
CA ALA A 107 -4.52 8.37 20.96
C ALA A 107 -5.01 7.12 20.21
N VAL A 108 -5.91 7.33 19.25
CA VAL A 108 -6.42 6.26 18.37
C VAL A 108 -6.20 6.68 16.92
N ALA A 109 -5.50 5.86 16.17
CA ALA A 109 -5.31 6.04 14.74
C ALA A 109 -5.85 4.82 13.98
N ASP A 110 -6.23 5.06 12.73
CA ASP A 110 -6.58 4.00 11.79
C ASP A 110 -5.46 3.81 10.75
N ARG A 111 -5.56 2.74 9.98
CA ARG A 111 -4.62 2.43 8.90
C ARG A 111 -4.36 3.61 7.95
N THR A 112 -5.41 4.38 7.63
CA THR A 112 -5.30 5.55 6.74
C THR A 112 -4.41 6.64 7.34
N MET A 113 -4.58 6.94 8.63
CA MET A 113 -3.75 7.94 9.30
C MET A 113 -2.29 7.50 9.37
N LEU A 114 -2.05 6.22 9.67
CA LEU A 114 -0.71 5.66 9.75
C LEU A 114 0.03 5.73 8.40
N ILE A 115 -0.65 5.39 7.30
CA ILE A 115 -0.10 5.54 5.95
C ILE A 115 0.24 7.01 5.65
N LEU A 116 -0.64 7.95 6.03
CA LEU A 116 -0.38 9.39 5.86
C LEU A 116 0.82 9.90 6.67
N GLU A 117 1.04 9.36 7.86
CA GLU A 117 2.21 9.68 8.69
C GLU A 117 3.50 9.19 8.03
N ILE A 118 3.53 7.92 7.58
CA ILE A 118 4.67 7.35 6.85
C ILE A 118 4.96 8.18 5.59
N PHE A 119 3.94 8.53 4.83
CA PHE A 119 4.11 9.36 3.63
C PHE A 119 4.65 10.76 3.98
N GLY A 120 4.20 11.34 5.10
CA GLY A 120 4.71 12.63 5.59
C GLY A 120 6.20 12.63 5.88
N GLU A 121 6.71 11.52 6.41
CA GLU A 121 8.14 11.35 6.69
C GLU A 121 8.97 11.03 5.45
N ARG A 122 8.39 10.30 4.48
CA ARG A 122 9.09 9.83 3.28
C ARG A 122 9.12 10.86 2.14
N ALA A 123 8.17 11.79 2.09
CA ALA A 123 8.10 12.80 1.04
C ALA A 123 9.32 13.74 1.11
N GLN A 124 10.20 13.67 0.11
CA GLN A 124 11.38 14.52 0.01
C GLN A 124 11.20 15.62 -1.04
N SER A 125 10.57 15.29 -2.17
CA SER A 125 10.32 16.23 -3.24
C SER A 125 9.30 17.30 -2.83
N HIS A 126 9.38 18.47 -3.44
CA HIS A 126 8.37 19.52 -3.24
C HIS A 126 6.97 19.06 -3.63
N GLU A 127 6.87 18.28 -4.70
CA GLU A 127 5.61 17.73 -5.18
C GLU A 127 5.05 16.69 -4.22
N GLY A 128 5.87 15.71 -3.78
CA GLY A 128 5.46 14.70 -2.81
C GLY A 128 4.97 15.32 -1.49
N LYS A 129 5.66 16.35 -0.99
CA LYS A 129 5.22 17.10 0.20
C LYS A 129 3.86 17.76 0.02
N LEU A 130 3.60 18.36 -1.14
CA LEU A 130 2.30 18.96 -1.46
C LEU A 130 1.19 17.90 -1.59
N GLN A 131 1.50 16.75 -2.17
CA GLN A 131 0.57 15.62 -2.30
C GLN A 131 0.17 15.08 -0.93
N VAL A 132 1.15 14.82 -0.07
CA VAL A 132 0.90 14.37 1.31
C VAL A 132 0.13 15.41 2.10
N GLU A 133 0.50 16.68 1.99
CA GLU A 133 -0.23 17.78 2.65
C GLU A 133 -1.69 17.82 2.20
N LEU A 134 -1.96 17.68 0.90
CA LEU A 134 -3.32 17.63 0.35
C LEU A 134 -4.12 16.47 0.94
N ALA A 135 -3.56 15.26 0.91
CA ALA A 135 -4.20 14.06 1.44
C ALA A 135 -4.50 14.18 2.94
N ARG A 136 -3.52 14.69 3.72
CA ARG A 136 -3.68 14.93 5.15
C ARG A 136 -4.76 15.96 5.47
N LEU A 137 -4.80 17.06 4.74
CA LEU A 137 -5.85 18.08 4.89
C LEU A 137 -7.23 17.55 4.53
N GLN A 138 -7.35 16.75 3.47
CA GLN A 138 -8.60 16.11 3.07
C GLN A 138 -9.07 15.09 4.14
N TYR A 139 -8.16 14.31 4.71
CA TYR A 139 -8.47 13.41 5.81
C TYR A 139 -8.94 14.16 7.06
N LEU A 140 -8.20 15.18 7.48
CA LEU A 140 -8.55 16.01 8.64
C LEU A 140 -9.87 16.77 8.45
N SER A 141 -10.16 17.26 7.24
CA SER A 141 -11.40 17.98 6.94
C SER A 141 -12.65 17.14 7.23
N THR A 142 -12.57 15.81 7.03
CA THR A 142 -13.68 14.89 7.34
C THR A 142 -13.87 14.67 8.85
N ARG A 143 -12.81 14.90 9.64
CA ARG A 143 -12.81 14.65 11.09
C ARG A 143 -13.13 15.87 11.94
N LEU A 144 -12.98 17.08 11.43
CA LEU A 144 -13.33 18.32 12.11
C LEU A 144 -14.84 18.50 12.33
N VAL A 145 -15.66 18.00 11.44
CA VAL A 145 -17.13 18.25 11.44
C VAL A 145 -17.84 17.77 12.70
N ARG A 146 -17.19 16.96 13.57
CA ARG A 146 -17.83 16.36 14.75
C ARG A 146 -17.05 16.47 16.07
N ARG A 147 -15.93 17.16 16.07
CA ARG A 147 -15.07 17.22 17.29
C ARG A 147 -15.66 18.05 18.42
N TRP A 148 -16.58 18.99 18.13
CA TRP A 148 -17.04 20.02 19.05
C TRP A 148 -18.51 19.95 19.46
N SER A 149 -19.30 19.03 18.95
CA SER A 149 -20.73 18.92 19.28
C SER A 149 -21.05 18.63 20.76
N HIS A 150 -20.04 18.38 21.59
CA HIS A 150 -20.20 18.15 23.03
C HIS A 150 -20.12 19.43 23.87
N LEU A 151 -19.49 20.52 23.38
CA LEU A 151 -19.41 21.78 24.11
C LEU A 151 -20.76 22.53 24.09
N GLU A 152 -21.62 22.26 23.10
CA GLU A 152 -22.93 22.88 22.99
C GLU A 152 -23.92 22.41 24.06
N ARG A 153 -23.80 21.18 24.55
CA ARG A 153 -24.72 20.65 25.57
C ARG A 153 -24.41 21.13 26.99
N GLN A 154 -23.24 21.72 27.23
CA GLN A 154 -22.83 22.25 28.54
C GLN A 154 -23.13 23.73 28.74
N SER A 155 -23.47 24.49 27.67
CA SER A 155 -23.85 25.89 27.72
C SER A 155 -25.36 26.05 27.54
N GLY A 156 -26.13 25.52 28.48
CA GLY A 156 -27.58 25.82 28.60
C GLY A 156 -27.78 27.28 28.95
N GLY A 157 -27.94 28.16 27.96
CA GLY A 157 -28.21 29.60 28.11
C GLY A 157 -28.80 30.19 26.83
N ILE A 158 -30.11 30.27 26.81
CA ILE A 158 -30.99 31.24 26.14
C ILE A 158 -30.33 32.08 25.00
N GLY A 159 -30.62 31.75 23.74
CA GLY A 159 -30.92 32.81 22.76
C GLY A 159 -29.80 33.35 21.91
N MET A 160 -28.73 32.56 21.55
CA MET A 160 -27.89 32.93 20.40
C MET A 160 -27.71 31.71 19.47
N ARG A 161 -28.19 31.84 18.23
CA ARG A 161 -27.90 30.90 17.15
C ARG A 161 -26.38 30.93 16.86
N GLY A 162 -25.66 29.85 17.21
CA GLY A 162 -24.22 29.75 17.01
C GLY A 162 -23.42 30.02 18.32
N GLY A 163 -23.06 28.98 19.08
CA GLY A 163 -22.15 29.09 20.22
C GLY A 163 -20.71 29.38 19.78
N PRO A 164 -19.83 29.90 20.67
CA PRO A 164 -18.41 30.17 20.32
C PRO A 164 -17.65 28.96 19.77
N GLY A 165 -18.10 27.73 20.05
CA GLY A 165 -17.58 26.50 19.49
C GLY A 165 -17.96 26.26 18.03
N GLU A 166 -19.16 26.60 17.58
CA GLU A 166 -19.57 26.51 16.16
C GLU A 166 -18.78 27.49 15.30
N ALA A 167 -18.59 28.72 15.77
CA ALA A 167 -17.80 29.73 15.07
C ALA A 167 -16.32 29.28 14.88
N GLN A 168 -15.76 28.63 15.87
CA GLN A 168 -14.36 28.12 15.77
C GLN A 168 -14.25 26.96 14.78
N ILE A 169 -15.20 26.00 14.78
CA ILE A 169 -15.23 24.88 13.83
C ILE A 169 -15.39 25.39 12.41
N GLU A 170 -16.29 26.35 12.22
CA GLU A 170 -16.56 26.93 10.90
C GLU A 170 -15.32 27.67 10.38
N LEU A 171 -14.61 28.37 11.26
CA LEU A 171 -13.34 29.01 10.96
C LEU A 171 -12.27 27.98 10.58
N ASP A 172 -12.08 26.93 11.39
CA ASP A 172 -11.10 25.88 11.14
C ASP A 172 -11.41 25.15 9.81
N ARG A 173 -12.69 24.87 9.55
CA ARG A 173 -13.13 24.25 8.30
C ARG A 173 -12.85 25.15 7.09
N ARG A 174 -13.08 26.45 7.23
CA ARG A 174 -12.79 27.45 6.19
C ARG A 174 -11.28 27.52 5.93
N MET A 175 -10.47 27.61 7.00
CA MET A 175 -9.00 27.65 6.88
C MET A 175 -8.45 26.39 6.18
N ILE A 176 -8.93 25.20 6.54
CA ILE A 176 -8.54 23.96 5.85
C ILE A 176 -9.02 23.97 4.39
N GLY A 177 -10.23 24.42 4.12
CA GLY A 177 -10.74 24.54 2.76
C GLY A 177 -9.94 25.51 1.89
N GLU A 178 -9.51 26.65 2.44
CA GLU A 178 -8.63 27.62 1.77
C GLU A 178 -7.24 27.02 1.52
N ARG A 179 -6.68 26.27 2.50
CA ARG A 179 -5.39 25.61 2.36
C ARG A 179 -5.42 24.50 1.30
N ILE A 180 -6.48 23.68 1.26
CA ILE A 180 -6.70 22.67 0.20
C ILE A 180 -6.70 23.32 -1.19
N LYS A 181 -7.42 24.45 -1.37
CA LYS A 181 -7.43 25.19 -2.64
C LYS A 181 -6.04 25.70 -3.02
N ALA A 182 -5.30 26.25 -2.05
CA ALA A 182 -3.94 26.74 -2.28
C ALA A 182 -2.98 25.63 -2.71
N VAL A 183 -3.01 24.49 -2.00
CA VAL A 183 -2.17 23.31 -2.32
C VAL A 183 -2.52 22.74 -3.69
N LYS A 184 -3.81 22.58 -4.02
CA LYS A 184 -4.25 22.11 -5.34
C LYS A 184 -3.71 23.03 -6.46
N LYS A 185 -3.78 24.36 -6.27
CA LYS A 185 -3.25 25.33 -7.24
C LYS A 185 -1.71 25.19 -7.42
N GLN A 186 -0.99 24.88 -6.36
CA GLN A 186 0.45 24.63 -6.43
C GLN A 186 0.74 23.34 -7.20
N LEU A 187 0.02 22.24 -6.91
CA LEU A 187 0.14 20.98 -7.62
C LEU A 187 -0.16 21.11 -9.12
N GLU A 188 -1.19 21.89 -9.50
CA GLU A 188 -1.46 22.16 -10.92
C GLU A 188 -0.30 22.86 -11.63
N ARG A 189 0.41 23.77 -10.95
CA ARG A 189 1.60 24.42 -11.53
C ARG A 189 2.74 23.41 -11.75
N VAL A 190 2.96 22.53 -10.78
CA VAL A 190 3.97 21.47 -10.88
C VAL A 190 3.61 20.50 -12.02
N LYS A 191 2.33 20.07 -12.12
CA LYS A 191 1.84 19.25 -13.24
C LYS A 191 2.12 19.89 -14.61
N LYS A 192 1.88 21.20 -14.76
CA LYS A 192 2.18 21.93 -16.02
C LYS A 192 3.66 21.95 -16.34
N GLN A 193 4.53 22.15 -15.37
CA GLN A 193 5.97 22.10 -15.59
C GLN A 193 6.45 20.71 -16.02
N ARG A 194 5.96 19.64 -15.37
CA ARG A 194 6.23 18.25 -15.76
C ARG A 194 5.75 17.93 -17.17
N SER A 195 4.53 18.35 -17.55
CA SER A 195 4.00 18.09 -18.89
C SER A 195 4.88 18.69 -19.99
N THR A 196 5.50 19.85 -19.74
CA THR A 196 6.45 20.48 -20.68
C THR A 196 7.75 19.68 -20.79
N GLN A 197 8.29 19.21 -19.67
CA GLN A 197 9.48 18.34 -19.65
C GLN A 197 9.21 16.96 -20.28
N ARG A 198 7.99 16.43 -20.10
CA ARG A 198 7.54 15.18 -20.69
C ARG A 198 7.51 15.24 -22.22
N ARG A 199 6.90 16.28 -22.80
CA ARG A 199 6.90 16.47 -24.28
C ARG A 199 8.30 16.51 -24.88
N SER A 200 9.29 16.97 -24.14
CA SER A 200 10.69 16.92 -24.57
C SER A 200 11.26 15.49 -24.58
N ARG A 201 10.85 14.64 -23.60
CA ARG A 201 11.25 13.22 -23.52
C ARG A 201 10.54 12.35 -24.55
N GLU A 202 9.27 12.62 -24.84
CA GLU A 202 8.47 11.95 -25.88
C GLU A 202 9.10 12.11 -27.27
N ARG A 203 9.69 13.27 -27.57
CA ARG A 203 10.40 13.50 -28.83
C ARG A 203 11.64 12.63 -29.02
N ASN A 204 12.22 12.14 -27.94
CA ASN A 204 13.41 11.29 -27.95
C ASN A 204 13.13 9.81 -28.12
N GLN A 205 11.86 9.39 -28.24
CA GLN A 205 11.42 7.99 -28.42
C GLN A 205 12.10 6.99 -27.45
N THR A 206 12.37 7.42 -26.21
CA THR A 206 12.97 6.56 -25.19
C THR A 206 11.91 5.60 -24.65
N PHE A 207 12.14 4.29 -24.77
CA PHE A 207 11.26 3.26 -24.21
C PHE A 207 11.23 3.38 -22.68
N ARG A 208 10.04 3.40 -22.08
CA ARG A 208 9.81 3.68 -20.65
C ARG A 208 9.33 2.43 -19.96
N ILE A 209 10.03 2.04 -18.92
CA ILE A 209 9.71 0.91 -18.07
C ILE A 209 9.41 1.43 -16.68
N SER A 210 8.29 1.03 -16.09
CA SER A 210 7.91 1.41 -14.73
C SER A 210 7.76 0.19 -13.83
N LEU A 211 8.38 0.22 -12.64
CA LEU A 211 8.20 -0.79 -11.61
C LEU A 211 6.90 -0.52 -10.86
N VAL A 212 6.01 -1.48 -10.84
CA VAL A 212 4.76 -1.47 -10.07
C VAL A 212 4.69 -2.71 -9.19
N GLY A 213 3.88 -2.69 -8.15
CA GLY A 213 3.71 -3.85 -7.27
C GLY A 213 3.45 -3.45 -5.83
N TYR A 214 3.17 -4.45 -5.01
CA TYR A 214 2.82 -4.25 -3.61
C TYR A 214 3.99 -3.65 -2.81
N THR A 215 3.70 -3.01 -1.66
CA THR A 215 4.76 -2.53 -0.75
C THR A 215 5.63 -3.71 -0.31
N ASN A 216 6.90 -3.45 -0.12
CA ASN A 216 7.87 -4.47 0.28
C ASN A 216 8.06 -5.67 -0.68
N ALA A 217 7.53 -5.63 -1.91
CA ALA A 217 7.82 -6.66 -2.93
C ALA A 217 9.27 -6.59 -3.46
N GLY A 218 10.02 -5.56 -3.08
CA GLY A 218 11.43 -5.38 -3.44
C GLY A 218 11.66 -4.55 -4.70
N LYS A 219 10.71 -3.67 -5.10
CA LYS A 219 10.83 -2.78 -6.27
C LYS A 219 12.10 -1.94 -6.25
N SER A 220 12.35 -1.23 -5.16
CA SER A 220 13.53 -0.34 -5.03
C SER A 220 14.84 -1.13 -4.97
N THR A 221 14.83 -2.35 -4.41
CA THR A 221 15.96 -3.27 -4.44
C THR A 221 16.27 -3.69 -5.88
N LEU A 222 15.22 -4.08 -6.62
CA LEU A 222 15.32 -4.46 -8.03
C LEU A 222 15.79 -3.28 -8.89
N PHE A 223 15.22 -2.09 -8.68
CA PHE A 223 15.66 -0.87 -9.35
C PHE A 223 17.16 -0.63 -9.18
N ASN A 224 17.64 -0.68 -7.94
CA ASN A 224 19.06 -0.48 -7.64
C ASN A 224 19.96 -1.57 -8.28
N ALA A 225 19.50 -2.83 -8.28
CA ALA A 225 20.21 -3.93 -8.91
C ALA A 225 20.32 -3.79 -10.43
N LEU A 226 19.25 -3.31 -11.09
CA LEU A 226 19.22 -3.11 -12.54
C LEU A 226 20.14 -1.96 -12.98
N VAL A 227 20.13 -0.83 -12.23
CA VAL A 227 20.92 0.36 -12.59
C VAL A 227 22.31 0.39 -11.95
N ASN A 228 22.73 -0.70 -11.31
CA ASN A 228 24.02 -0.83 -10.58
C ASN A 228 24.24 0.30 -9.54
N ALA A 229 23.16 0.80 -8.92
CA ALA A 229 23.24 1.81 -7.90
C ALA A 229 23.50 1.18 -6.53
N ARG A 230 24.50 1.67 -5.78
CA ARG A 230 24.78 1.24 -4.41
C ARG A 230 23.89 1.93 -3.37
N ALA A 231 22.63 2.25 -3.73
CA ALA A 231 21.72 2.85 -2.78
C ALA A 231 21.14 1.78 -1.84
N TYR A 232 21.13 2.06 -0.55
CA TYR A 232 20.53 1.20 0.45
C TYR A 232 19.00 1.20 0.27
N ALA A 233 18.43 0.04 -0.03
CA ALA A 233 16.98 -0.17 0.00
C ALA A 233 16.62 -0.68 1.40
N ALA A 234 15.91 0.14 2.16
CA ALA A 234 15.44 -0.26 3.48
C ALA A 234 14.33 -1.30 3.35
N ASP A 235 14.33 -2.32 4.21
CA ASP A 235 13.23 -3.29 4.35
C ASP A 235 12.08 -2.66 5.15
N GLN A 236 11.49 -1.63 4.58
CA GLN A 236 10.41 -0.84 5.19
C GLN A 236 9.31 -0.61 4.16
N LEU A 237 8.06 -0.53 4.65
CA LEU A 237 6.94 -0.18 3.79
C LEU A 237 7.10 1.25 3.25
N PHE A 238 6.72 1.44 1.99
CA PHE A 238 6.85 2.73 1.28
C PHE A 238 8.27 3.32 1.32
N ALA A 239 9.29 2.47 1.10
CA ALA A 239 10.68 2.92 1.00
C ALA A 239 10.86 4.00 -0.08
N THR A 240 10.11 3.92 -1.18
CA THR A 240 10.04 4.93 -2.24
C THR A 240 8.64 5.56 -2.26
N LEU A 241 8.57 6.87 -2.08
CA LEU A 241 7.36 7.67 -2.24
C LEU A 241 7.47 8.57 -3.48
N ASP A 242 8.60 9.24 -3.63
CA ASP A 242 8.90 10.07 -4.80
C ASP A 242 9.48 9.20 -5.92
N THR A 243 8.90 9.27 -7.11
CA THR A 243 9.35 8.49 -8.27
C THR A 243 10.80 8.80 -8.61
N THR A 244 11.62 7.78 -8.73
CA THR A 244 13.01 7.88 -9.15
C THR A 244 13.18 7.29 -10.53
N THR A 245 13.66 8.07 -11.49
CA THR A 245 13.90 7.63 -12.87
C THR A 245 15.39 7.62 -13.20
N ARG A 246 15.88 6.55 -13.85
CA ARG A 246 17.26 6.37 -14.31
C ARG A 246 17.27 5.77 -15.71
N GLN A 247 18.37 5.98 -16.40
CA GLN A 247 18.64 5.28 -17.66
C GLN A 247 19.25 3.91 -17.37
N LEU A 248 18.74 2.90 -18.05
CA LEU A 248 19.25 1.53 -18.05
C LEU A 248 19.69 1.19 -19.48
N PHE A 249 20.94 0.78 -19.65
CA PHE A 249 21.43 0.27 -20.92
C PHE A 249 21.20 -1.25 -20.99
N LEU A 250 20.58 -1.69 -22.06
CA LEU A 250 20.32 -3.10 -22.38
C LEU A 250 21.31 -3.54 -23.46
N GLU A 251 22.27 -4.37 -23.07
CA GLU A 251 23.38 -4.77 -23.94
C GLU A 251 22.88 -5.55 -25.15
N ASP A 252 21.95 -6.50 -24.96
CA ASP A 252 21.43 -7.35 -26.06
C ASP A 252 20.63 -6.54 -27.08
N ALA A 253 19.88 -5.53 -26.63
CA ALA A 253 19.11 -4.65 -27.50
C ALA A 253 19.95 -3.45 -28.01
N GLN A 254 21.18 -3.25 -27.50
CA GLN A 254 22.03 -2.08 -27.77
C GLN A 254 21.28 -0.76 -27.64
N ARG A 255 20.42 -0.65 -26.62
CA ARG A 255 19.52 0.49 -26.46
C ARG A 255 19.41 0.92 -24.99
N SER A 256 19.33 2.24 -24.78
CA SER A 256 19.03 2.81 -23.47
C SER A 256 17.52 2.97 -23.30
N VAL A 257 17.02 2.56 -22.15
CA VAL A 257 15.62 2.70 -21.73
C VAL A 257 15.54 3.54 -20.46
N SER A 258 14.38 4.12 -20.21
CA SER A 258 14.09 4.84 -18.98
C SER A 258 13.43 3.89 -17.99
N LEU A 259 14.04 3.66 -16.84
CA LEU A 259 13.50 2.83 -15.76
C LEU A 259 13.05 3.73 -14.61
N SER A 260 11.81 3.55 -14.13
CA SER A 260 11.22 4.33 -13.03
C SER A 260 10.82 3.41 -11.88
N ASP A 261 11.24 3.75 -10.65
CA ASP A 261 10.75 3.16 -9.41
C ASP A 261 9.58 3.99 -8.88
N THR A 262 8.46 3.35 -8.55
CA THR A 262 7.24 4.00 -8.12
C THR A 262 6.87 3.64 -6.69
N VAL A 263 5.90 4.37 -6.12
CA VAL A 263 5.34 4.07 -4.81
C VAL A 263 4.73 2.66 -4.79
N GLY A 264 4.92 1.94 -3.69
CA GLY A 264 4.29 0.63 -3.50
C GLY A 264 2.81 0.74 -3.23
N PHE A 265 2.03 -0.18 -3.79
CA PHE A 265 0.62 -0.31 -3.45
C PHE A 265 0.43 -1.08 -2.15
N ILE A 266 -0.66 -0.83 -1.48
CA ILE A 266 -1.02 -1.51 -0.23
C ILE A 266 -2.54 -1.70 -0.22
N ARG A 267 -2.99 -2.72 0.49
CA ARG A 267 -4.42 -3.01 0.64
C ARG A 267 -5.17 -1.84 1.28
N ASP A 268 -6.41 -1.66 0.84
CA ASP A 268 -7.32 -0.62 1.33
C ASP A 268 -6.72 0.80 1.20
N LEU A 269 -5.89 1.04 0.17
CA LEU A 269 -5.37 2.38 -0.11
C LEU A 269 -6.54 3.34 -0.37
N PRO A 270 -6.73 4.39 0.44
CA PRO A 270 -7.88 5.28 0.27
C PRO A 270 -7.87 5.99 -1.09
N HIS A 271 -8.99 6.04 -1.80
CA HIS A 271 -9.13 6.75 -3.09
C HIS A 271 -8.59 8.18 -3.06
N LYS A 272 -8.79 8.90 -1.94
CA LYS A 272 -8.25 10.25 -1.76
C LYS A 272 -6.72 10.31 -1.78
N LEU A 273 -6.05 9.22 -1.35
CA LEU A 273 -4.60 9.09 -1.48
C LEU A 273 -4.22 8.83 -2.93
N ILE A 274 -4.93 7.97 -3.64
CA ILE A 274 -4.72 7.71 -5.07
C ILE A 274 -4.85 9.02 -5.86
N GLU A 275 -5.90 9.82 -5.63
CA GLU A 275 -6.05 11.15 -6.24
C GLU A 275 -4.89 12.11 -5.90
N ALA A 276 -4.46 12.13 -4.63
CA ALA A 276 -3.37 13.00 -4.20
C ALA A 276 -2.03 12.62 -4.86
N PHE A 277 -1.80 11.32 -5.05
CA PHE A 277 -0.58 10.76 -5.67
C PHE A 277 -0.72 10.49 -7.17
N GLU A 278 -1.80 10.96 -7.81
CA GLU A 278 -2.03 10.80 -9.26
C GLU A 278 -0.80 11.15 -10.10
N ALA A 279 -0.07 12.22 -9.76
CA ALA A 279 1.10 12.63 -10.50
C ALA A 279 2.31 11.67 -10.34
N THR A 280 2.43 10.99 -9.20
CA THR A 280 3.45 9.96 -8.97
C THR A 280 3.05 8.66 -9.68
N LEU A 281 1.77 8.33 -9.66
CA LEU A 281 1.19 7.17 -10.35
C LEU A 281 1.12 7.37 -11.88
N GLN A 282 1.17 8.62 -12.34
CA GLN A 282 1.19 8.96 -13.76
C GLN A 282 2.41 8.38 -14.50
N GLU A 283 3.55 8.20 -13.81
CA GLU A 283 4.73 7.55 -14.40
C GLU A 283 4.46 6.07 -14.77
N ALA A 284 3.59 5.40 -14.03
CA ALA A 284 3.13 4.05 -14.39
C ALA A 284 2.19 4.10 -15.60
N ASN A 285 1.27 5.06 -15.65
CA ASN A 285 0.34 5.23 -16.77
C ASN A 285 1.04 5.66 -18.07
N ASP A 286 2.20 6.31 -17.95
CA ASP A 286 2.99 6.79 -19.09
C ASP A 286 4.02 5.76 -19.59
N ALA A 287 4.13 4.61 -18.95
CA ALA A 287 5.09 3.57 -19.30
C ALA A 287 4.68 2.84 -20.59
N ASP A 288 5.68 2.35 -21.32
CA ASP A 288 5.49 1.46 -22.47
C ASP A 288 5.48 0.00 -22.02
N LEU A 289 6.02 -0.28 -20.80
CA LEU A 289 6.03 -1.59 -20.15
C LEU A 289 5.96 -1.43 -18.64
N LEU A 290 5.13 -2.23 -17.97
CA LEU A 290 5.11 -2.36 -16.51
C LEU A 290 5.86 -3.63 -16.08
N LEU A 291 6.77 -3.50 -15.12
CA LEU A 291 7.32 -4.63 -14.38
C LEU A 291 6.53 -4.77 -13.08
N HIS A 292 5.61 -5.72 -13.06
CA HIS A 292 4.83 -6.02 -11.87
C HIS A 292 5.65 -6.91 -10.95
N VAL A 293 6.26 -6.29 -9.94
CA VAL A 293 7.11 -6.96 -8.96
C VAL A 293 6.26 -7.57 -7.86
N VAL A 294 6.39 -8.88 -7.69
CA VAL A 294 5.60 -9.71 -6.78
C VAL A 294 6.55 -10.40 -5.80
N ASP A 295 6.19 -10.46 -4.53
CA ASP A 295 6.92 -11.25 -3.52
C ASP A 295 6.47 -12.71 -3.64
N CYS A 296 7.30 -13.58 -4.23
CA CYS A 296 6.95 -14.98 -4.44
C CYS A 296 6.89 -15.82 -3.16
N ALA A 297 7.42 -15.31 -2.03
CA ALA A 297 7.33 -15.97 -0.73
C ALA A 297 6.09 -15.54 0.08
N SER A 298 5.27 -14.62 -0.45
CA SER A 298 4.08 -14.13 0.24
C SER A 298 2.97 -15.17 0.27
N GLN A 299 2.40 -15.45 1.47
CA GLN A 299 1.26 -16.34 1.64
C GLN A 299 -0.07 -15.76 1.10
N VAL A 300 -0.10 -14.47 0.83
CA VAL A 300 -1.25 -13.72 0.30
C VAL A 300 -0.93 -13.09 -1.06
N LEU A 301 -0.11 -13.81 -1.86
CA LEU A 301 0.38 -13.35 -3.15
C LEU A 301 -0.77 -12.99 -4.11
N ALA A 302 -1.79 -13.85 -4.18
CA ALA A 302 -2.94 -13.66 -5.06
C ALA A 302 -3.72 -12.38 -4.72
N GLU A 303 -3.98 -12.15 -3.43
CA GLU A 303 -4.67 -10.95 -2.96
C GLU A 303 -3.85 -9.68 -3.21
N GLN A 304 -2.52 -9.75 -3.04
CA GLN A 304 -1.63 -8.64 -3.33
C GLN A 304 -1.61 -8.32 -4.82
N MET A 305 -1.56 -9.32 -5.70
CA MET A 305 -1.63 -9.12 -7.16
C MET A 305 -2.97 -8.51 -7.57
N ALA A 306 -4.10 -9.01 -7.03
CA ALA A 306 -5.43 -8.47 -7.30
C ALA A 306 -5.53 -7.00 -6.87
N GLU A 307 -4.97 -6.64 -5.71
CA GLU A 307 -4.98 -5.25 -5.24
C GLU A 307 -4.14 -4.32 -6.14
N VAL A 308 -2.99 -4.78 -6.61
CA VAL A 308 -2.16 -4.04 -7.58
C VAL A 308 -2.95 -3.82 -8.87
N GLN A 309 -3.58 -4.86 -9.40
CA GLN A 309 -4.37 -4.78 -10.63
C GLN A 309 -5.58 -3.85 -10.48
N ARG A 310 -6.24 -3.85 -9.30
CA ARG A 310 -7.33 -2.91 -8.99
C ARG A 310 -6.85 -1.47 -9.08
N VAL A 311 -5.70 -1.15 -8.47
CA VAL A 311 -5.14 0.21 -8.51
C VAL A 311 -4.70 0.59 -9.93
N LEU A 312 -4.06 -0.33 -10.68
CA LEU A 312 -3.68 -0.09 -12.09
C LEU A 312 -4.91 0.24 -12.96
N THR A 313 -6.04 -0.45 -12.71
CA THR A 313 -7.31 -0.16 -13.39
C THR A 313 -7.83 1.22 -13.01
N GLU A 314 -7.80 1.58 -11.73
CA GLU A 314 -8.27 2.87 -11.23
C GLU A 314 -7.48 4.06 -11.82
N ILE A 315 -6.18 3.90 -12.04
CA ILE A 315 -5.33 4.93 -12.65
C ILE A 315 -5.30 4.89 -14.18
N GLY A 316 -6.01 3.95 -14.82
CA GLY A 316 -6.07 3.81 -16.29
C GLY A 316 -4.85 3.13 -16.92
N ALA A 317 -4.04 2.40 -16.13
CA ALA A 317 -2.82 1.72 -16.58
C ALA A 317 -3.03 0.22 -16.88
N SER A 318 -4.25 -0.31 -16.78
CA SER A 318 -4.55 -1.74 -16.99
C SER A 318 -4.26 -2.24 -18.41
N GLY A 319 -4.32 -1.35 -19.42
CA GLY A 319 -4.04 -1.70 -20.81
C GLY A 319 -2.55 -1.70 -21.19
N ILE A 320 -1.65 -1.35 -20.26
CA ILE A 320 -0.20 -1.32 -20.53
C ILE A 320 0.35 -2.75 -20.43
N PRO A 321 1.20 -3.17 -21.39
CA PRO A 321 1.86 -4.48 -21.34
C PRO A 321 2.59 -4.71 -20.01
N GLN A 322 2.50 -5.93 -19.45
CA GLN A 322 3.10 -6.27 -18.18
C GLN A 322 4.05 -7.46 -18.29
N VAL A 323 5.11 -7.45 -17.50
CA VAL A 323 5.95 -8.61 -17.18
C VAL A 323 5.83 -8.86 -15.69
N LEU A 324 5.50 -10.08 -15.28
CA LEU A 324 5.45 -10.49 -13.89
C LEU A 324 6.86 -10.82 -13.40
N VAL A 325 7.35 -10.10 -12.41
CA VAL A 325 8.67 -10.30 -11.81
C VAL A 325 8.48 -10.86 -10.41
N TYR A 326 8.57 -12.19 -10.28
CA TYR A 326 8.49 -12.90 -9.01
C TYR A 326 9.81 -12.80 -8.29
N ASN A 327 9.91 -11.84 -7.37
CA ASN A 327 11.09 -11.50 -6.61
C ASN A 327 11.12 -12.25 -5.27
N LYS A 328 12.28 -12.20 -4.60
CA LYS A 328 12.60 -12.88 -3.33
C LYS A 328 12.70 -14.41 -3.46
N LEU A 329 13.16 -14.88 -4.62
CA LEU A 329 13.43 -16.31 -4.86
C LEU A 329 14.33 -16.94 -3.79
N ASP A 330 15.22 -16.14 -3.20
CA ASP A 330 16.10 -16.53 -2.08
C ASP A 330 15.35 -16.85 -0.78
N ALA A 331 14.10 -16.43 -0.65
CA ALA A 331 13.24 -16.72 0.51
C ALA A 331 12.41 -18.01 0.36
N LEU A 332 12.37 -18.61 -0.84
CA LEU A 332 11.70 -19.88 -1.07
C LEU A 332 12.55 -21.07 -0.64
N GLU A 333 11.91 -22.07 -0.06
CA GLU A 333 12.52 -23.37 0.17
C GLU A 333 12.84 -24.05 -1.18
N GLU A 334 13.83 -24.94 -1.20
CA GLU A 334 14.31 -25.60 -2.42
C GLU A 334 13.19 -26.38 -3.15
N THR A 335 12.26 -26.94 -2.39
CA THR A 335 11.08 -27.68 -2.89
C THR A 335 10.02 -26.79 -3.55
N GLN A 336 10.01 -25.51 -3.22
CA GLN A 336 9.05 -24.51 -3.75
C GLN A 336 9.62 -23.72 -4.93
N ARG A 337 10.90 -23.93 -5.24
CA ARG A 337 11.58 -23.20 -6.31
C ARG A 337 11.09 -23.68 -7.68
N PRO A 338 10.87 -22.77 -8.64
CA PRO A 338 10.51 -23.14 -10.00
C PRO A 338 11.64 -23.90 -10.68
N ARG A 339 11.31 -24.81 -11.59
CA ARG A 339 12.29 -25.56 -12.40
C ARG A 339 12.98 -24.65 -13.41
N GLU A 340 12.24 -23.70 -13.95
CA GLU A 340 12.72 -22.70 -14.90
C GLU A 340 12.52 -21.31 -14.33
N LEU A 341 13.51 -20.44 -14.52
CA LEU A 341 13.43 -19.07 -14.02
C LEU A 341 12.58 -18.15 -14.92
N ARG A 342 12.18 -18.63 -16.09
CA ARG A 342 11.38 -17.88 -17.06
C ARG A 342 10.31 -18.79 -17.66
N ASP A 343 9.06 -18.30 -17.64
CA ASP A 343 7.92 -18.95 -18.28
C ASP A 343 6.89 -17.92 -18.75
N VAL A 344 5.75 -18.39 -19.23
CA VAL A 344 4.60 -17.57 -19.61
C VAL A 344 3.39 -18.08 -18.84
N LEU A 345 2.86 -17.24 -17.97
CA LEU A 345 1.64 -17.53 -17.23
C LEU A 345 0.43 -17.30 -18.13
N GLU A 346 -0.44 -18.28 -18.20
CA GLU A 346 -1.75 -18.15 -18.88
C GLU A 346 -2.79 -17.78 -17.84
N LEU A 347 -3.39 -16.60 -18.00
CA LEU A 347 -4.47 -16.12 -17.16
C LEU A 347 -5.83 -16.44 -17.77
N ASP A 348 -6.91 -16.34 -16.98
CA ASP A 348 -8.28 -16.54 -17.44
C ASP A 348 -8.57 -15.66 -18.67
N GLY A 349 -9.23 -16.25 -19.68
CA GLY A 349 -9.46 -15.57 -20.97
C GLY A 349 -8.37 -15.75 -22.02
N GLY A 350 -7.38 -16.63 -21.78
CA GLY A 350 -6.29 -16.94 -22.72
C GLY A 350 -5.20 -15.86 -22.79
N LEU A 351 -5.16 -14.98 -21.78
CA LEU A 351 -4.17 -13.94 -21.68
C LEU A 351 -2.82 -14.52 -21.25
N ARG A 352 -1.80 -14.41 -22.09
CA ARG A 352 -0.45 -14.90 -21.82
C ARG A 352 0.42 -13.77 -21.33
N VAL A 353 0.99 -13.90 -20.10
CA VAL A 353 1.83 -12.87 -19.48
C VAL A 353 3.22 -13.45 -19.18
N PRO A 354 4.31 -12.86 -19.71
CA PRO A 354 5.66 -13.30 -19.42
C PRO A 354 5.95 -13.18 -17.92
N ARG A 355 6.56 -14.23 -17.34
CA ARG A 355 6.94 -14.27 -15.94
C ARG A 355 8.40 -14.65 -15.79
N VAL A 356 9.06 -14.03 -14.82
CA VAL A 356 10.46 -14.33 -14.46
C VAL A 356 10.60 -14.38 -12.95
N PHE A 357 11.35 -15.37 -12.47
CA PHE A 357 11.68 -15.54 -11.05
C PHE A 357 13.08 -15.00 -10.79
N ILE A 358 13.21 -14.14 -9.80
CA ILE A 358 14.48 -13.48 -9.48
C ILE A 358 14.68 -13.38 -7.96
N SER A 359 15.93 -13.18 -7.58
CA SER A 359 16.28 -12.54 -6.32
C SER A 359 17.05 -11.25 -6.60
N ALA A 360 16.40 -10.12 -6.40
CA ALA A 360 17.05 -8.82 -6.53
C ALA A 360 18.20 -8.64 -5.52
N ARG A 361 18.19 -9.44 -4.43
CA ARG A 361 19.22 -9.43 -3.37
C ARG A 361 20.45 -10.23 -3.75
N SER A 362 20.29 -11.46 -4.24
CA SER A 362 21.40 -12.34 -4.61
C SER A 362 21.89 -12.14 -6.04
N GLY A 363 21.07 -11.58 -6.91
CA GLY A 363 21.32 -11.43 -8.34
C GLY A 363 20.86 -12.61 -9.18
N GLU A 364 20.28 -13.66 -8.60
CA GLU A 364 19.74 -14.82 -9.31
C GLU A 364 18.58 -14.38 -10.23
N GLY A 365 18.52 -14.91 -11.47
CA GLY A 365 17.49 -14.60 -12.47
C GLY A 365 17.61 -13.19 -13.11
N MET A 366 18.57 -12.37 -12.70
CA MET A 366 18.71 -11.00 -13.25
C MET A 366 19.14 -10.99 -14.72
N THR A 367 19.85 -12.01 -15.19
CA THR A 367 20.21 -12.19 -16.60
C THR A 367 18.97 -12.45 -17.45
N ASP A 368 18.09 -13.36 -16.97
CA ASP A 368 16.84 -13.69 -17.64
C ASP A 368 15.91 -12.47 -17.72
N LEU A 369 15.83 -11.69 -16.63
CA LEU A 369 15.08 -10.44 -16.64
C LEU A 369 15.62 -9.44 -17.67
N ARG A 370 16.94 -9.27 -17.76
CA ARG A 370 17.55 -8.37 -18.76
C ARG A 370 17.28 -8.84 -20.19
N ALA A 371 17.29 -10.15 -20.45
CA ALA A 371 16.94 -10.72 -21.74
C ALA A 371 15.47 -10.42 -22.09
N ILE A 372 14.53 -10.61 -21.14
CA ILE A 372 13.10 -10.25 -21.33
C ILE A 372 12.94 -8.76 -21.65
N LEU A 373 13.65 -7.88 -20.94
CA LEU A 373 13.61 -6.44 -21.21
C LEU A 373 14.13 -6.10 -22.62
N SER A 374 15.19 -6.76 -23.05
CA SER A 374 15.75 -6.59 -24.38
C SER A 374 14.80 -7.05 -25.47
N GLU A 375 14.13 -8.18 -25.28
CA GLU A 375 13.10 -8.70 -26.19
C GLU A 375 11.86 -7.78 -26.24
N ALA A 376 11.44 -7.24 -25.08
CA ALA A 376 10.33 -6.30 -25.00
C ALA A 376 10.62 -5.02 -25.82
N VAL A 377 11.82 -4.47 -25.68
CA VAL A 377 12.27 -3.29 -26.41
C VAL A 377 12.41 -3.56 -27.91
N ALA A 378 12.80 -4.78 -28.29
CA ALA A 378 12.88 -5.22 -29.68
C ALA A 378 11.51 -5.58 -30.29
N GLY A 379 10.45 -5.70 -29.47
CA GLY A 379 9.12 -6.12 -29.91
C GLY A 379 9.03 -7.61 -30.23
N THR A 380 9.93 -8.43 -29.72
CA THR A 380 10.00 -9.88 -29.95
C THR A 380 9.52 -10.73 -28.78
N LEU A 381 9.13 -10.10 -27.66
CA LEU A 381 8.69 -10.80 -26.45
C LEU A 381 7.36 -11.53 -26.70
N GLU A 382 7.35 -12.86 -26.52
CA GLU A 382 6.12 -13.65 -26.53
C GLU A 382 5.24 -13.36 -25.31
N GLY A 383 3.92 -13.36 -25.51
CA GLY A 383 2.95 -13.12 -24.44
C GLY A 383 2.73 -11.64 -24.10
N PHE A 384 3.08 -10.72 -25.00
CA PHE A 384 2.68 -9.32 -24.86
C PHE A 384 1.16 -9.19 -24.89
N LEU A 385 0.61 -8.53 -23.88
CA LEU A 385 -0.80 -8.18 -23.84
C LEU A 385 -1.22 -7.39 -25.09
N ASN A 386 -2.27 -7.87 -25.77
CA ASN A 386 -2.95 -7.05 -26.74
C ASN A 386 -3.79 -6.01 -25.97
N PRO A 387 -3.56 -4.68 -26.12
CA PRO A 387 -4.24 -3.66 -25.35
C PRO A 387 -5.77 -3.61 -25.54
N ASP A 388 -6.30 -4.37 -26.50
CA ASP A 388 -7.75 -4.42 -26.82
C ASP A 388 -8.54 -5.43 -25.98
N VAL A 389 -7.92 -6.16 -25.05
CA VAL A 389 -8.63 -7.11 -24.19
C VAL A 389 -8.96 -6.44 -22.86
N SER A 390 -10.24 -6.15 -22.63
CA SER A 390 -10.78 -5.73 -21.33
C SER A 390 -10.36 -6.73 -20.25
N ALA A 391 -9.80 -6.21 -19.13
CA ALA A 391 -9.36 -7.02 -18.00
C ALA A 391 -10.48 -7.97 -17.55
N PRO A 392 -10.19 -9.27 -17.32
CA PRO A 392 -11.15 -10.18 -16.74
C PRO A 392 -11.41 -9.81 -15.27
N ASP A 393 -12.69 -9.83 -14.87
CA ASP A 393 -13.15 -9.45 -13.52
C ASP A 393 -12.68 -10.40 -12.40
N ASP A 394 -12.06 -11.55 -12.73
CA ASP A 394 -11.60 -12.54 -11.76
C ASP A 394 -10.23 -13.13 -12.17
N ILE A 395 -9.18 -12.78 -11.44
CA ILE A 395 -7.91 -13.50 -11.49
C ILE A 395 -7.99 -14.67 -10.50
N ARG A 396 -8.38 -15.85 -10.98
CA ARG A 396 -8.23 -17.10 -10.21
C ARG A 396 -6.91 -17.74 -10.62
N LEU A 397 -5.97 -17.78 -9.68
CA LEU A 397 -4.80 -18.63 -9.81
C LEU A 397 -5.24 -20.07 -9.64
N VAL A 398 -5.02 -20.88 -10.64
CA VAL A 398 -5.20 -22.33 -10.52
C VAL A 398 -4.01 -22.86 -9.73
N ASP A 399 -4.26 -23.23 -8.48
CA ASP A 399 -3.32 -24.06 -7.74
C ASP A 399 -3.35 -25.45 -8.38
N ASP A 400 -2.27 -25.84 -9.06
CA ASP A 400 -1.99 -27.22 -9.41
C ASP A 400 -1.73 -27.99 -8.10
N VAL A 401 -2.80 -28.37 -7.43
CA VAL A 401 -2.75 -29.39 -6.39
C VAL A 401 -3.11 -30.71 -7.06
N ASP A 402 -2.10 -31.55 -7.23
CA ASP A 402 -2.27 -32.95 -7.64
C ASP A 402 -3.40 -33.60 -6.83
N ASP A 403 -4.50 -33.97 -7.52
CA ASP A 403 -5.51 -34.88 -7.01
C ASP A 403 -4.84 -36.24 -6.75
N PHE A 404 -4.52 -36.52 -5.50
CA PHE A 404 -4.31 -37.87 -5.05
C PHE A 404 -5.69 -38.51 -4.91
N ASP A 405 -6.05 -39.36 -5.89
CA ASP A 405 -7.09 -40.35 -5.81
C ASP A 405 -6.90 -41.22 -4.55
N ASP A 406 -7.71 -40.97 -3.51
CA ASP A 406 -7.92 -41.92 -2.42
C ASP A 406 -9.27 -42.62 -2.61
N ASP A 407 -9.26 -43.59 -3.51
CA ASP A 407 -10.37 -44.49 -3.79
C ASP A 407 -10.24 -45.71 -2.85
N SER A 408 -10.73 -45.58 -1.62
CA SER A 408 -11.13 -46.74 -0.82
C SER A 408 -11.81 -46.31 0.48
N MET A 409 -13.14 -46.39 0.53
CA MET A 409 -13.98 -47.04 1.54
C MET A 409 -15.42 -46.54 1.51
N ALA A 410 -16.25 -47.29 0.82
CA ALA A 410 -17.72 -47.22 0.99
C ALA A 410 -18.10 -47.91 2.31
N PRO A 411 -18.99 -47.34 3.12
CA PRO A 411 -19.67 -48.10 4.18
C PRO A 411 -20.98 -48.72 3.69
N PRO A 412 -21.44 -49.86 4.26
CA PRO A 412 -22.49 -50.68 3.71
C PRO A 412 -23.89 -50.14 4.04
N HIS A 413 -24.81 -50.48 3.13
CA HIS A 413 -26.24 -50.32 3.25
C HIS A 413 -26.81 -50.83 4.56
N THR A 414 -27.70 -50.06 5.21
CA THR A 414 -28.74 -50.62 6.04
C THR A 414 -30.08 -50.00 5.63
N GLN A 415 -30.91 -50.87 5.03
CA GLN A 415 -32.37 -50.74 4.96
C GLN A 415 -32.97 -50.93 6.32
N HIS A 416 -34.05 -50.21 6.65
CA HIS A 416 -35.32 -50.65 7.26
C HIS A 416 -36.11 -49.40 7.63
N LEU A 417 -37.27 -49.19 7.00
CA LEU A 417 -38.61 -49.63 7.24
C LEU A 417 -39.36 -48.85 8.35
N LEU A 418 -40.37 -48.12 7.83
CA LEU A 418 -41.75 -47.97 8.35
C LEU A 418 -41.97 -47.54 9.84
N ALA A 419 -42.52 -46.39 10.09
CA ALA A 419 -43.90 -46.12 10.51
C ALA A 419 -44.16 -44.61 10.49
#